data_c72b0a89fc69e21293aa93ffd97e7a67
#
_entry.id   c72b0a89fc69e21293aa93ffd97e7a67
#
_cell.length_a   1.000
_cell.length_b   1.000
_cell.length_c   1.000
_cell.angle_alpha   90.00
_cell.angle_beta   90.00
_cell.angle_gamma   90.00
#
_symmetry.space_group_name_H-M   'P 1'
#
loop_
_entity.id
_entity.type
_entity.pdbx_description
1 polymer ?
#
loop_
_entity_poly.entity_id
_entity_poly.type
_entity_poly.pdbx_seq_one_letter_code
_entity_poly.pdbx_strand_id
1 'polypeptide(L)'
;MDLSRTYQRRKLMLLTKLPVAVGLAGVALAANAVTYTPGTYTEKVNGHNAAFTVKVTVSKNKIEKIEYPDNLETIGVGKVALDKLSKKIIDRQSLGVDNVTGATITSFALKGAVKKALEQAKVSKADMAKLMKNSEKYTALPAEIKTNVVVVGGGGSGLASAIAAQQAGAKVIVLEKLGILGGSTNVSEGALNAADPQRQGKQGIEDSIQKHYEQT
;
A
#
# COMPACT_ATOMS: atom_id res chain seq x y z
N MET A 1 -42.08 33.57 -17.77
CA MET A 1 -41.20 32.97 -18.78
C MET A 1 -40.62 31.74 -18.13
N ASP A 2 -41.13 30.55 -18.44
CA ASP A 2 -40.85 29.28 -17.71
C ASP A 2 -39.59 28.64 -18.23
N LEU A 3 -38.53 28.67 -17.41
CA LEU A 3 -37.20 28.13 -17.70
C LEU A 3 -37.15 26.58 -17.58
N SER A 4 -38.21 25.94 -17.12
CA SER A 4 -38.26 24.47 -16.91
C SER A 4 -38.40 23.68 -18.21
N ARG A 5 -38.98 24.27 -19.26
CA ARG A 5 -39.22 23.63 -20.57
C ARG A 5 -37.98 23.57 -21.48
N THR A 6 -36.99 24.43 -21.24
CA THR A 6 -35.78 24.48 -22.08
C THR A 6 -34.74 23.44 -21.67
N TYR A 7 -34.76 22.99 -20.41
CA TYR A 7 -33.83 21.99 -19.90
C TYR A 7 -34.16 20.56 -20.33
N GLN A 8 -35.44 20.25 -20.47
CA GLN A 8 -35.86 18.90 -20.85
C GLN A 8 -35.66 18.60 -22.36
N ARG A 9 -35.65 19.61 -23.22
CA ARG A 9 -35.44 19.41 -24.67
C ARG A 9 -33.97 19.13 -25.05
N ARG A 10 -33.01 19.51 -24.21
CA ARG A 10 -31.59 19.20 -24.46
C ARG A 10 -31.19 17.78 -24.03
N LYS A 11 -31.95 17.13 -23.16
CA LYS A 11 -31.67 15.78 -22.69
C LYS A 11 -32.14 14.67 -23.62
N LEU A 12 -33.07 14.97 -24.53
CA LEU A 12 -33.63 13.98 -25.43
C LEU A 12 -32.93 13.87 -26.79
N MET A 13 -31.98 14.78 -27.08
CA MET A 13 -31.31 14.82 -28.39
C MET A 13 -29.89 14.20 -28.38
N LEU A 14 -29.41 13.70 -27.23
CA LEU A 14 -28.08 13.08 -27.08
C LEU A 14 -28.09 11.54 -27.04
N LEU A 15 -29.24 10.89 -27.23
CA LEU A 15 -29.39 9.43 -27.09
C LEU A 15 -29.54 8.65 -28.39
N THR A 16 -29.40 9.29 -29.55
CA THR A 16 -29.68 8.61 -30.84
C THR A 16 -28.51 8.54 -31.83
N LYS A 17 -27.24 8.73 -31.40
CA LYS A 17 -26.11 8.49 -32.30
C LYS A 17 -24.91 7.92 -31.53
N LEU A 18 -25.06 6.74 -30.92
CA LEU A 18 -23.88 5.86 -30.69
C LEU A 18 -23.93 4.78 -31.78
N PRO A 19 -22.97 4.74 -32.70
CA PRO A 19 -22.79 3.54 -33.50
C PRO A 19 -22.36 2.43 -32.57
N VAL A 20 -23.11 1.33 -32.56
CA VAL A 20 -22.68 0.06 -31.98
C VAL A 20 -21.51 -0.44 -32.82
N ALA A 21 -20.31 -0.04 -32.45
CA ALA A 21 -19.08 -0.71 -32.88
C ALA A 21 -18.78 -1.83 -31.85
N VAL A 22 -19.65 -2.84 -31.84
CA VAL A 22 -19.29 -4.16 -31.31
C VAL A 22 -18.52 -4.84 -32.43
N GLY A 23 -17.23 -4.89 -32.30
CA GLY A 23 -16.44 -5.58 -33.30
C GLY A 23 -14.95 -5.63 -32.97
N LEU A 24 -14.49 -6.76 -32.46
CA LEU A 24 -13.13 -7.26 -32.58
C LEU A 24 -11.96 -6.45 -31.94
N ALA A 25 -12.06 -6.14 -30.66
CA ALA A 25 -10.86 -5.80 -29.87
C ALA A 25 -10.41 -6.96 -28.94
N GLY A 26 -10.93 -8.17 -29.14
CA GLY A 26 -10.73 -9.30 -28.23
C GLY A 26 -9.63 -10.30 -28.59
N VAL A 27 -8.90 -10.16 -29.69
CA VAL A 27 -8.00 -11.21 -30.17
C VAL A 27 -6.50 -10.81 -30.22
N ALA A 28 -6.15 -9.55 -30.05
CA ALA A 28 -4.76 -9.11 -30.21
C ALA A 28 -3.89 -9.11 -28.94
N LEU A 29 -4.45 -9.42 -27.75
CA LEU A 29 -3.67 -9.47 -26.50
C LEU A 29 -3.16 -10.88 -26.12
N ALA A 30 -3.52 -11.92 -26.87
CA ALA A 30 -3.15 -13.31 -26.52
C ALA A 30 -1.74 -13.73 -26.96
N ALA A 31 -1.06 -12.95 -27.80
CA ALA A 31 0.20 -13.38 -28.43
C ALA A 31 1.47 -13.19 -27.56
N ASN A 32 1.40 -12.57 -26.36
CA ASN A 32 2.55 -12.34 -25.47
C ASN A 32 2.25 -12.59 -23.99
N ALA A 33 1.17 -13.28 -23.66
CA ALA A 33 0.85 -13.61 -22.25
C ALA A 33 1.84 -14.64 -21.72
N VAL A 34 2.44 -14.35 -20.55
CA VAL A 34 3.23 -15.33 -19.80
C VAL A 34 2.34 -16.49 -19.44
N THR A 35 2.84 -17.73 -19.64
CA THR A 35 2.11 -18.94 -19.30
C THR A 35 2.72 -19.62 -18.08
N TYR A 36 1.85 -20.09 -17.20
CA TYR A 36 2.21 -20.80 -15.97
C TYR A 36 1.63 -22.22 -15.99
N THR A 37 2.26 -23.15 -15.30
CA THR A 37 1.59 -24.37 -14.87
C THR A 37 0.67 -24.01 -13.71
N PRO A 38 -0.67 -24.18 -13.81
CA PRO A 38 -1.58 -23.82 -12.74
C PRO A 38 -1.29 -24.57 -11.44
N GLY A 39 -1.38 -23.90 -10.31
CA GLY A 39 -1.13 -24.48 -9.00
C GLY A 39 -0.79 -23.43 -7.93
N THR A 40 -0.55 -23.92 -6.73
CA THR A 40 -0.03 -23.12 -5.61
C THR A 40 1.38 -23.58 -5.28
N TYR A 41 2.31 -22.67 -5.33
CA TYR A 41 3.74 -22.88 -5.11
C TYR A 41 4.17 -22.21 -3.82
N THR A 42 4.99 -22.88 -3.03
CA THR A 42 5.34 -22.42 -1.68
C THR A 42 6.85 -22.26 -1.57
N GLU A 43 7.26 -21.07 -1.08
CA GLU A 43 8.65 -20.74 -0.83
C GLU A 43 8.85 -20.24 0.60
N LYS A 44 9.95 -20.64 1.24
CA LYS A 44 10.39 -20.10 2.52
C LYS A 44 11.51 -19.08 2.29
N VAL A 45 11.37 -17.90 2.87
CA VAL A 45 12.32 -16.80 2.69
C VAL A 45 12.64 -16.13 4.03
N ASN A 46 13.80 -15.49 4.10
CA ASN A 46 14.16 -14.68 5.25
C ASN A 46 13.66 -13.26 5.04
N GLY A 47 12.76 -12.82 5.92
CA GLY A 47 12.30 -11.45 6.01
C GLY A 47 13.25 -10.57 6.81
N HIS A 48 12.75 -9.40 7.24
CA HIS A 48 13.53 -8.53 8.11
C HIS A 48 13.57 -9.06 9.55
N ASN A 49 12.43 -9.47 10.09
CA ASN A 49 12.33 -9.93 11.48
C ASN A 49 12.58 -11.44 11.61
N ALA A 50 12.03 -12.24 10.72
CA ALA A 50 12.14 -13.69 10.75
C ALA A 50 11.93 -14.31 9.36
N ALA A 51 12.22 -15.60 9.24
CA ALA A 51 11.84 -16.38 8.06
C ALA A 51 10.32 -16.57 8.03
N PHE A 52 9.73 -16.49 6.85
CA PHE A 52 8.30 -16.74 6.64
C PHE A 52 8.03 -17.46 5.32
N THR A 53 6.84 -18.03 5.23
CA THR A 53 6.38 -18.77 4.06
C THR A 53 5.59 -17.86 3.12
N VAL A 54 5.87 -17.94 1.83
CA VAL A 54 5.10 -17.27 0.78
C VAL A 54 4.45 -18.34 -0.10
N LYS A 55 3.14 -18.26 -0.26
CA LYS A 55 2.35 -19.11 -1.15
C LYS A 55 1.87 -18.30 -2.34
N VAL A 56 2.18 -18.75 -3.54
CA VAL A 56 1.81 -18.09 -4.79
C VAL A 56 0.89 -19.01 -5.58
N THR A 57 -0.34 -18.59 -5.79
CA THR A 57 -1.31 -19.29 -6.62
C THR A 57 -1.35 -18.67 -8.01
N VAL A 58 -1.19 -19.49 -9.03
CA VAL A 58 -1.26 -19.08 -10.43
C VAL A 58 -2.29 -19.88 -11.21
N SER A 59 -2.99 -19.23 -12.11
CA SER A 59 -3.74 -19.89 -13.20
C SER A 59 -2.85 -20.00 -14.44
N LYS A 60 -3.39 -20.46 -15.56
CA LYS A 60 -2.62 -20.63 -16.81
C LYS A 60 -1.89 -19.37 -17.26
N ASN A 61 -2.46 -18.18 -17.03
CA ASN A 61 -1.95 -16.91 -17.58
C ASN A 61 -1.88 -15.80 -16.54
N LYS A 62 -2.10 -16.09 -15.23
CA LYS A 62 -2.24 -15.03 -14.22
C LYS A 62 -1.72 -15.45 -12.86
N ILE A 63 -1.06 -14.52 -12.16
CA ILE A 63 -0.80 -14.63 -10.74
C ILE A 63 -2.09 -14.21 -10.04
N GLU A 64 -2.74 -15.17 -9.35
CA GLU A 64 -4.07 -14.95 -8.75
C GLU A 64 -3.97 -14.48 -7.30
N LYS A 65 -3.03 -15.04 -6.53
CA LYS A 65 -2.95 -14.81 -5.09
C LYS A 65 -1.52 -14.94 -4.59
N ILE A 66 -1.18 -14.12 -3.59
CA ILE A 66 0.08 -14.21 -2.84
C ILE A 66 -0.30 -14.15 -1.36
N GLU A 67 0.11 -15.14 -0.59
CA GLU A 67 -0.18 -15.30 0.84
C GLU A 67 1.13 -15.47 1.63
N TYR A 68 1.14 -15.00 2.87
CA TYR A 68 2.27 -15.08 3.81
C TYR A 68 1.74 -15.33 5.23
N PRO A 69 1.20 -16.55 5.49
CA PRO A 69 0.39 -16.84 6.67
C PRO A 69 1.14 -16.76 7.99
N ASP A 70 2.44 -17.00 7.99
CA ASP A 70 3.31 -17.10 9.16
C ASP A 70 4.33 -15.95 9.25
N ASN A 71 4.05 -14.81 8.59
CA ASN A 71 4.97 -13.68 8.65
C ASN A 71 4.94 -12.99 10.03
N LEU A 72 6.11 -12.64 10.53
CA LEU A 72 6.34 -11.88 11.75
C LEU A 72 6.93 -10.49 11.45
N GLU A 73 6.66 -9.97 10.27
CA GLU A 73 7.14 -8.66 9.86
C GLU A 73 6.53 -7.54 10.70
N THR A 74 7.28 -6.47 10.89
CA THR A 74 6.87 -5.30 11.68
C THR A 74 5.55 -4.75 11.20
N ILE A 75 4.57 -4.68 12.08
CA ILE A 75 3.27 -4.05 11.84
C ILE A 75 3.53 -2.59 11.43
N GLY A 76 2.86 -2.12 10.38
CA GLY A 76 3.03 -0.74 9.90
C GLY A 76 4.23 -0.52 8.95
N VAL A 77 5.21 -1.41 8.89
CA VAL A 77 6.35 -1.31 7.97
C VAL A 77 6.42 -2.54 7.06
N GLY A 78 6.96 -3.65 7.57
CA GLY A 78 7.17 -4.86 6.78
C GLY A 78 5.86 -5.50 6.34
N LYS A 79 4.86 -5.60 7.24
CA LYS A 79 3.54 -6.13 6.89
C LYS A 79 2.84 -5.28 5.82
N VAL A 80 2.88 -3.97 5.93
CA VAL A 80 2.34 -3.05 4.92
C VAL A 80 3.07 -3.20 3.58
N ALA A 81 4.39 -3.47 3.62
CA ALA A 81 5.15 -3.72 2.41
C ALA A 81 4.72 -5.02 1.72
N LEU A 82 4.49 -6.10 2.48
CA LEU A 82 3.96 -7.35 1.94
C LEU A 82 2.63 -7.12 1.24
N ASP A 83 1.69 -6.43 1.90
CA ASP A 83 0.34 -6.16 1.36
C ASP A 83 0.40 -5.30 0.09
N LYS A 84 1.15 -4.18 0.12
CA LYS A 84 1.30 -3.28 -1.04
C LYS A 84 1.96 -3.95 -2.23
N LEU A 85 3.04 -4.71 -1.99
CA LEU A 85 3.77 -5.38 -3.07
C LEU A 85 2.96 -6.54 -3.66
N SER A 86 2.33 -7.37 -2.84
CA SER A 86 1.48 -8.46 -3.31
C SER A 86 0.37 -7.93 -4.21
N LYS A 87 -0.30 -6.85 -3.77
CA LYS A 87 -1.31 -6.19 -4.59
C LYS A 87 -0.74 -5.66 -5.90
N LYS A 88 0.40 -4.95 -5.88
CA LYS A 88 1.04 -4.42 -7.10
C LYS A 88 1.45 -5.54 -8.07
N ILE A 89 2.04 -6.62 -7.57
CA ILE A 89 2.46 -7.76 -8.40
C ILE A 89 1.25 -8.39 -9.07
N ILE A 90 0.15 -8.61 -8.34
CA ILE A 90 -1.09 -9.18 -8.87
C ILE A 90 -1.74 -8.23 -9.87
N ASP A 91 -1.93 -6.97 -9.53
CA ASP A 91 -2.60 -5.98 -10.39
C ASP A 91 -1.84 -5.78 -11.71
N ARG A 92 -0.51 -5.80 -11.67
CA ARG A 92 0.35 -5.55 -12.84
C ARG A 92 0.85 -6.80 -13.55
N GLN A 93 0.64 -7.96 -12.93
CA GLN A 93 1.20 -9.22 -13.43
C GLN A 93 2.71 -9.09 -13.72
N SER A 94 3.45 -8.49 -12.77
CA SER A 94 4.87 -8.15 -12.93
C SER A 94 5.61 -8.17 -11.60
N LEU A 95 6.86 -8.63 -11.60
CA LEU A 95 7.82 -8.50 -10.50
C LEU A 95 8.65 -7.21 -10.59
N GLY A 96 8.61 -6.53 -11.75
CA GLY A 96 9.28 -5.25 -11.98
C GLY A 96 8.55 -4.08 -11.32
N VAL A 97 8.15 -4.25 -10.06
CA VAL A 97 7.57 -3.22 -9.22
C VAL A 97 8.59 -2.73 -8.21
N ASP A 98 8.49 -1.46 -7.82
CA ASP A 98 9.43 -0.89 -6.86
C ASP A 98 9.27 -1.47 -5.47
N ASN A 99 10.38 -1.48 -4.74
CA ASN A 99 10.37 -1.82 -3.33
C ASN A 99 9.63 -0.75 -2.52
N VAL A 100 9.01 -1.16 -1.43
CA VAL A 100 8.40 -0.20 -0.51
C VAL A 100 9.49 0.49 0.31
N THR A 101 9.51 1.81 0.26
CA THR A 101 10.45 2.63 1.02
C THR A 101 10.37 2.30 2.52
N GLY A 102 11.51 2.11 3.16
CA GLY A 102 11.60 1.75 4.57
C GLY A 102 11.48 0.25 4.87
N ALA A 103 11.08 -0.59 3.87
CA ALA A 103 10.93 -2.04 4.03
C ALA A 103 11.66 -2.81 2.92
N THR A 104 12.88 -2.43 2.63
CA THR A 104 13.67 -2.95 1.49
C THR A 104 13.93 -4.45 1.61
N ILE A 105 14.31 -4.93 2.81
CA ILE A 105 14.61 -6.35 3.05
C ILE A 105 13.37 -7.20 2.82
N THR A 106 12.24 -6.85 3.43
CA THR A 106 10.95 -7.52 3.25
C THR A 106 10.50 -7.49 1.78
N SER A 107 10.73 -6.38 1.08
CA SER A 107 10.40 -6.23 -0.33
C SER A 107 11.21 -7.20 -1.21
N PHE A 108 12.51 -7.33 -0.97
CA PHE A 108 13.34 -8.28 -1.69
C PHE A 108 12.97 -9.73 -1.36
N ALA A 109 12.69 -10.04 -0.09
CA ALA A 109 12.27 -11.37 0.34
C ALA A 109 11.00 -11.81 -0.40
N LEU A 110 9.96 -10.98 -0.43
CA LEU A 110 8.72 -11.29 -1.13
C LEU A 110 8.93 -11.46 -2.63
N LYS A 111 9.61 -10.53 -3.30
CA LYS A 111 9.85 -10.59 -4.74
C LYS A 111 10.70 -11.81 -5.11
N GLY A 112 11.68 -12.14 -4.29
CA GLY A 112 12.52 -13.34 -4.44
C GLY A 112 11.72 -14.63 -4.30
N ALA A 113 10.82 -14.71 -3.32
CA ALA A 113 9.91 -15.84 -3.14
C ALA A 113 8.97 -16.02 -4.33
N VAL A 114 8.31 -14.93 -4.76
CA VAL A 114 7.41 -14.99 -5.91
C VAL A 114 8.16 -15.42 -7.18
N LYS A 115 9.37 -14.88 -7.41
CA LYS A 115 10.21 -15.33 -8.55
C LYS A 115 10.45 -16.83 -8.53
N LYS A 116 10.89 -17.41 -7.40
CA LYS A 116 11.14 -18.84 -7.26
C LYS A 116 9.87 -19.67 -7.45
N ALA A 117 8.76 -19.23 -6.89
CA ALA A 117 7.46 -19.87 -7.10
C ALA A 117 7.06 -19.90 -8.59
N LEU A 118 7.30 -18.81 -9.33
CA LEU A 118 7.05 -18.75 -10.76
C LEU A 118 8.02 -19.64 -11.58
N GLU A 119 9.26 -19.81 -11.12
CA GLU A 119 10.20 -20.78 -11.70
C GLU A 119 9.69 -22.22 -11.54
N GLN A 120 9.13 -22.57 -10.37
CA GLN A 120 8.45 -23.87 -10.16
C GLN A 120 7.21 -24.01 -11.06
N ALA A 121 6.48 -22.92 -11.30
CA ALA A 121 5.34 -22.88 -12.23
C ALA A 121 5.75 -22.96 -13.70
N LYS A 122 7.03 -23.29 -13.99
CA LYS A 122 7.58 -23.51 -15.34
C LYS A 122 7.58 -22.26 -16.23
N VAL A 123 7.67 -21.08 -15.66
CA VAL A 123 7.87 -19.84 -16.42
C VAL A 123 9.20 -19.90 -17.18
N SER A 124 9.18 -19.59 -18.48
CA SER A 124 10.39 -19.56 -19.29
C SER A 124 11.35 -18.46 -18.83
N LYS A 125 12.66 -18.65 -19.06
CA LYS A 125 13.65 -17.57 -18.77
C LYS A 125 13.34 -16.26 -19.49
N ALA A 126 12.85 -16.33 -20.72
CA ALA A 126 12.47 -15.15 -21.49
C ALA A 126 11.26 -14.43 -20.89
N ASP A 127 10.26 -15.18 -20.43
CA ASP A 127 9.08 -14.58 -19.80
C ASP A 127 9.41 -14.05 -18.39
N MET A 128 10.28 -14.74 -17.65
CA MET A 128 10.77 -14.23 -16.37
C MET A 128 11.50 -12.89 -16.55
N ALA A 129 12.32 -12.75 -17.58
CA ALA A 129 12.97 -11.47 -17.88
C ALA A 129 11.96 -10.34 -18.19
N LYS A 130 10.84 -10.68 -18.88
CA LYS A 130 9.74 -9.72 -19.09
C LYS A 130 9.05 -9.33 -17.79
N LEU A 131 8.73 -10.33 -16.94
CA LEU A 131 8.09 -10.10 -15.64
C LEU A 131 8.95 -9.24 -14.72
N MET A 132 10.26 -9.34 -14.80
CA MET A 132 11.19 -8.56 -13.97
C MET A 132 11.49 -7.17 -14.50
N LYS A 133 11.11 -6.86 -15.76
CA LYS A 133 11.29 -5.53 -16.31
C LYS A 133 10.46 -4.52 -15.55
N ASN A 134 11.07 -3.39 -15.15
CA ASN A 134 10.34 -2.33 -14.44
C ASN A 134 9.10 -1.90 -15.23
N SER A 135 7.95 -2.06 -14.59
CA SER A 135 6.62 -1.70 -15.12
C SER A 135 6.04 -0.45 -14.46
N GLU A 136 6.78 0.17 -13.53
CA GLU A 136 6.30 1.36 -12.85
C GLU A 136 6.28 2.55 -13.81
N LYS A 137 5.12 3.19 -13.91
CA LYS A 137 4.97 4.47 -14.57
C LYS A 137 4.98 5.56 -13.51
N TYR A 138 5.98 6.41 -13.53
CA TYR A 138 6.05 7.55 -12.62
C TYR A 138 5.40 8.76 -13.25
N THR A 139 4.50 9.40 -12.51
CA THR A 139 4.12 10.77 -12.82
C THR A 139 5.20 11.66 -12.24
N ALA A 140 5.90 12.41 -13.08
CA ALA A 140 6.87 13.38 -12.60
C ALA A 140 6.16 14.40 -11.69
N LEU A 141 6.70 14.59 -10.49
CA LEU A 141 6.25 15.66 -9.64
C LEU A 141 6.64 17.01 -10.26
N PRO A 142 5.85 18.08 -10.07
CA PRO A 142 6.26 19.41 -10.45
C PRO A 142 7.61 19.75 -9.83
N ALA A 143 8.47 20.48 -10.56
CA ALA A 143 9.78 20.89 -10.05
C ALA A 143 9.66 21.79 -8.81
N GLU A 144 8.54 22.50 -8.69
CA GLU A 144 8.22 23.37 -7.56
C GLU A 144 6.74 23.24 -7.21
N ILE A 145 6.44 23.14 -5.92
CA ILE A 145 5.08 23.18 -5.39
C ILE A 145 4.99 24.27 -4.33
N LYS A 146 4.07 25.23 -4.53
CA LYS A 146 3.84 26.35 -3.58
C LYS A 146 2.74 26.01 -2.59
N THR A 147 3.03 26.17 -1.32
CA THR A 147 2.08 25.95 -0.22
C THR A 147 2.36 26.96 0.92
N ASN A 148 1.45 27.10 1.87
CA ASN A 148 1.64 27.96 3.04
C ASN A 148 2.49 27.26 4.12
N VAL A 149 2.29 25.96 4.29
CA VAL A 149 2.94 25.17 5.33
C VAL A 149 3.43 23.85 4.74
N VAL A 150 4.67 23.49 5.04
CA VAL A 150 5.22 22.16 4.76
C VAL A 150 5.50 21.48 6.10
N VAL A 151 4.88 20.32 6.32
CA VAL A 151 5.11 19.47 7.48
C VAL A 151 6.02 18.31 7.04
N VAL A 152 7.15 18.15 7.69
CA VAL A 152 8.11 17.08 7.42
C VAL A 152 7.92 15.98 8.47
N GLY A 153 7.43 14.84 8.03
CA GLY A 153 7.08 13.69 8.85
C GLY A 153 5.56 13.55 9.05
N GLY A 154 5.01 12.42 8.63
CA GLY A 154 3.59 12.06 8.74
C GLY A 154 3.28 11.20 9.96
N GLY A 155 4.03 11.34 11.06
CA GLY A 155 3.72 10.73 12.35
C GLY A 155 2.61 11.48 13.10
N GLY A 156 2.26 11.04 14.32
CA GLY A 156 1.17 11.64 15.10
C GLY A 156 1.28 13.16 15.25
N SER A 157 2.46 13.66 15.64
CA SER A 157 2.70 15.11 15.79
C SER A 157 2.59 15.87 14.47
N GLY A 158 3.17 15.31 13.39
CA GLY A 158 3.11 15.96 12.08
C GLY A 158 1.69 16.02 11.53
N LEU A 159 0.91 14.94 11.66
CA LEU A 159 -0.49 14.92 11.24
C LEU A 159 -1.34 15.89 12.06
N ALA A 160 -1.15 15.94 13.38
CA ALA A 160 -1.85 16.89 14.24
C ALA A 160 -1.53 18.35 13.85
N SER A 161 -0.25 18.65 13.59
CA SER A 161 0.18 19.99 13.12
C SER A 161 -0.42 20.34 11.75
N ALA A 162 -0.45 19.37 10.83
CA ALA A 162 -1.03 19.57 9.51
C ALA A 162 -2.54 19.87 9.57
N ILE A 163 -3.26 19.13 10.42
CA ILE A 163 -4.70 19.34 10.65
C ILE A 163 -4.95 20.71 11.25
N ALA A 164 -4.20 21.08 12.29
CA ALA A 164 -4.34 22.40 12.93
C ALA A 164 -4.08 23.54 11.94
N ALA A 165 -3.03 23.45 11.13
CA ALA A 165 -2.73 24.45 10.10
C ALA A 165 -3.82 24.53 9.03
N GLN A 166 -4.37 23.38 8.60
CA GLN A 166 -5.47 23.34 7.65
C GLN A 166 -6.76 23.94 8.22
N GLN A 167 -7.07 23.68 9.49
CA GLN A 167 -8.22 24.28 10.19
C GLN A 167 -8.08 25.78 10.31
N ALA A 168 -6.85 26.31 10.40
CA ALA A 168 -6.56 27.73 10.34
C ALA A 168 -6.57 28.34 8.91
N GLY A 169 -6.99 27.58 7.90
CA GLY A 169 -7.13 28.02 6.51
C GLY A 169 -5.86 27.94 5.66
N ALA A 170 -4.76 27.33 6.17
CA ALA A 170 -3.53 27.20 5.41
C ALA A 170 -3.62 26.05 4.40
N LYS A 171 -2.99 26.21 3.22
CA LYS A 171 -2.67 25.09 2.33
C LYS A 171 -1.48 24.34 2.93
N VAL A 172 -1.62 23.05 3.14
CA VAL A 172 -0.60 22.21 3.79
C VAL A 172 -0.14 21.08 2.90
N ILE A 173 1.17 20.81 2.89
CA ILE A 173 1.76 19.63 2.30
C ILE A 173 2.47 18.85 3.41
N VAL A 174 2.20 17.55 3.51
CA VAL A 174 2.91 16.64 4.41
C VAL A 174 3.89 15.82 3.59
N LEU A 175 5.16 15.85 3.97
CA LEU A 175 6.21 15.02 3.38
C LEU A 175 6.51 13.86 4.32
N GLU A 176 6.26 12.63 3.85
CA GLU A 176 6.55 11.41 4.61
C GLU A 176 7.59 10.55 3.88
N LYS A 177 8.59 10.10 4.61
CA LYS A 177 9.68 9.26 4.10
C LYS A 177 9.20 7.83 3.80
N LEU A 178 8.31 7.31 4.66
CA LEU A 178 7.80 5.94 4.54
C LEU A 178 6.61 5.89 3.58
N GLY A 179 6.32 4.71 3.09
CA GLY A 179 5.14 4.47 2.25
C GLY A 179 3.79 4.50 2.99
N ILE A 180 3.78 4.86 4.28
CA ILE A 180 2.60 4.96 5.14
C ILE A 180 2.71 6.16 6.06
N LEU A 181 1.56 6.69 6.49
CA LEU A 181 1.46 7.69 7.54
C LEU A 181 1.34 7.02 8.92
N GLY A 182 1.55 7.81 9.99
CA GLY A 182 1.37 7.40 11.37
C GLY A 182 2.67 7.28 12.18
N GLY A 183 3.78 6.92 11.54
CA GLY A 183 5.07 6.75 12.23
C GLY A 183 4.96 5.79 13.42
N SER A 184 5.69 6.04 14.50
CA SER A 184 5.66 5.24 15.73
C SER A 184 4.29 5.28 16.43
N THR A 185 3.50 6.33 16.23
CA THR A 185 2.14 6.44 16.78
C THR A 185 1.22 5.32 16.25
N ASN A 186 1.43 4.89 15.02
CA ASN A 186 0.63 3.83 14.40
C ASN A 186 0.87 2.42 14.99
N VAL A 187 1.96 2.24 15.71
CA VAL A 187 2.34 0.98 16.37
C VAL A 187 2.34 1.09 17.89
N SER A 188 1.93 2.23 18.43
CA SER A 188 1.74 2.42 19.87
C SER A 188 0.41 1.79 20.29
N GLU A 189 0.39 1.25 21.49
CA GLU A 189 -0.83 0.67 22.11
C GLU A 189 -1.79 1.74 22.63
N GLY A 190 -1.41 3.02 22.56
CA GLY A 190 -2.19 4.13 23.10
C GLY A 190 -2.13 4.25 24.61
N ALA A 191 -1.26 3.49 25.26
CA ALA A 191 -1.04 3.59 26.69
C ALA A 191 -0.35 4.91 27.04
N LEU A 192 -0.87 5.60 28.05
CA LEU A 192 -0.29 6.79 28.63
C LEU A 192 0.23 6.45 30.02
N ASN A 193 1.53 6.63 30.23
CA ASN A 193 2.13 6.48 31.54
C ASN A 193 1.99 7.79 32.32
N ALA A 194 1.12 7.80 33.34
CA ALA A 194 0.86 8.99 34.15
C ALA A 194 0.37 8.57 35.54
N ALA A 195 0.74 9.36 36.55
CA ALA A 195 0.17 9.21 37.89
C ALA A 195 -1.32 9.61 37.89
N ASP A 196 -2.19 8.72 38.34
CA ASP A 196 -3.62 8.98 38.52
C ASP A 196 -4.07 8.51 39.91
N PRO A 197 -3.85 9.36 40.97
CA PRO A 197 -4.19 8.99 42.33
C PRO A 197 -5.66 8.62 42.52
N GLN A 198 -6.57 9.13 41.69
CA GLN A 198 -8.00 8.81 41.81
C GLN A 198 -8.33 7.40 41.38
N ARG A 199 -7.67 6.88 40.34
CA ARG A 199 -7.84 5.50 39.88
C ARG A 199 -6.97 4.52 40.65
N GLN A 200 -5.71 4.88 40.84
CA GLN A 200 -4.71 4.06 41.51
C GLN A 200 -5.04 3.88 42.99
N GLY A 201 -5.52 4.92 43.70
CA GLY A 201 -5.92 4.86 45.08
C GLY A 201 -7.06 3.85 45.36
N LYS A 202 -8.00 3.69 44.42
CA LYS A 202 -9.06 2.65 44.51
C LYS A 202 -8.54 1.23 44.41
N GLN A 203 -7.33 1.07 43.86
CA GLN A 203 -6.65 -0.22 43.72
C GLN A 203 -5.57 -0.43 44.80
N GLY A 204 -5.52 0.45 45.80
CA GLY A 204 -4.51 0.39 46.88
C GLY A 204 -3.09 0.78 46.39
N ILE A 205 -2.97 1.44 45.24
CA ILE A 205 -1.70 1.90 44.72
C ILE A 205 -1.49 3.37 45.12
N GLU A 206 -0.46 3.60 45.94
CA GLU A 206 -0.01 4.97 46.26
C GLU A 206 0.90 5.51 45.17
N ASP A 207 0.42 6.51 44.45
CA ASP A 207 1.19 7.20 43.42
C ASP A 207 0.94 8.70 43.51
N SER A 208 1.86 9.50 42.95
CA SER A 208 1.75 10.94 42.87
C SER A 208 2.58 11.48 41.68
N ILE A 209 2.26 12.68 41.28
CA ILE A 209 3.04 13.39 40.25
C ILE A 209 4.51 13.48 40.65
N GLN A 210 4.79 13.78 41.92
CA GLN A 210 6.14 13.88 42.44
C GLN A 210 6.88 12.53 42.38
N LYS A 211 6.24 11.46 42.85
CA LYS A 211 6.80 10.11 42.82
C LYS A 211 7.06 9.63 41.37
N HIS A 212 6.13 9.91 40.49
CA HIS A 212 6.27 9.60 39.07
C HIS A 212 7.47 10.34 38.45
N TYR A 213 7.64 11.63 38.77
CA TYR A 213 8.78 12.44 38.33
C TYR A 213 10.13 11.93 38.86
N GLU A 214 10.16 11.47 40.10
CA GLU A 214 11.40 10.94 40.73
C GLU A 214 11.82 9.55 40.19
N GLN A 215 10.88 8.81 39.58
CA GLN A 215 11.12 7.47 39.08
C GLN A 215 11.38 7.41 37.56
N THR A 216 11.19 8.51 36.82
CA THR A 216 11.44 8.62 35.39
C THR A 216 12.73 9.38 35.09
#